data_edf2930ff46b85b21da59343c2ad78e1
#
_entry.id   edf2930ff46b85b21da59343c2ad78e1
#
_cell.length_a   1.000
_cell.length_b   1.000
_cell.length_c   1.000
_cell.angle_alpha   90.00
_cell.angle_beta   90.00
_cell.angle_gamma   90.00
#
_symmetry.space_group_name_H-M   'P 1'
#
loop_
_entity.id
_entity.type
_entity.pdbx_description
1 polymer ?
#
loop_
_entity_poly.entity_id
_entity_poly.type
_entity_poly.pdbx_seq_one_letter_code
_entity_poly.pdbx_strand_id
1 'polypeptide(L)'
;MNSNKKKGLTAASLIVLLLIIDQAIKLAVKLNMTLGESIHIFDWFQIEFVENNGMAWGMELGSKLFLSFFRIFAVVGLIWYVRGRIKKGARMAYIVVLSMICAGAAGNIFDSLIYGQIFPASTPYYIEGAVPSTLTTWGEGYAPMLMG
;
A
#
# COMPACT_ATOMS: atom_id res chain seq x y z
N MET A 1 -3.65 -29.42 -14.03
CA MET A 1 -4.09 -28.62 -12.88
C MET A 1 -5.54 -28.23 -13.08
N ASN A 2 -6.39 -28.43 -12.07
CA ASN A 2 -7.80 -28.06 -12.23
C ASN A 2 -7.98 -26.53 -12.28
N SER A 3 -9.12 -26.07 -12.82
CA SER A 3 -9.41 -24.65 -13.02
C SER A 3 -9.35 -23.85 -11.70
N ASN A 4 -9.83 -24.40 -10.61
CA ASN A 4 -9.83 -23.71 -9.32
C ASN A 4 -8.42 -23.51 -8.76
N LYS A 5 -7.55 -24.52 -8.88
CA LYS A 5 -6.14 -24.40 -8.48
C LYS A 5 -5.41 -23.36 -9.34
N LYS A 6 -5.66 -23.36 -10.65
CA LYS A 6 -5.09 -22.35 -11.55
C LYS A 6 -5.50 -20.93 -11.17
N LYS A 7 -6.79 -20.71 -10.90
CA LYS A 7 -7.30 -19.41 -10.48
C LYS A 7 -6.73 -18.98 -9.11
N GLY A 8 -6.67 -19.91 -8.16
CA GLY A 8 -6.08 -19.64 -6.85
C GLY A 8 -4.59 -19.30 -6.92
N LEU A 9 -3.83 -20.03 -7.72
CA LEU A 9 -2.41 -19.76 -7.92
C LEU A 9 -2.19 -18.42 -8.65
N THR A 10 -3.00 -18.13 -9.67
CA THR A 10 -2.94 -16.83 -10.36
C THR A 10 -3.24 -15.68 -9.41
N ALA A 11 -4.29 -15.79 -8.60
CA ALA A 11 -4.64 -14.77 -7.61
C ALA A 11 -3.51 -14.54 -6.59
N ALA A 12 -2.98 -15.61 -6.00
CA ALA A 12 -1.90 -15.52 -5.02
C ALA A 12 -0.63 -14.93 -5.62
N SER A 13 -0.23 -15.41 -6.79
CA SER A 13 0.97 -14.91 -7.49
C SER A 13 0.83 -13.44 -7.86
N LEU A 14 -0.33 -13.03 -8.36
CA LEU A 14 -0.60 -11.65 -8.74
C LEU A 14 -0.59 -10.72 -7.50
N ILE A 15 -1.22 -11.12 -6.41
CA ILE A 15 -1.21 -10.35 -5.15
C ILE A 15 0.22 -10.15 -4.66
N VAL A 16 1.02 -11.21 -4.59
CA VAL A 16 2.42 -11.14 -4.13
C VAL A 16 3.26 -10.26 -5.05
N LEU A 17 3.16 -10.44 -6.37
CA LEU A 17 3.90 -9.66 -7.35
C LEU A 17 3.56 -8.18 -7.26
N LEU A 18 2.27 -7.83 -7.26
CA LEU A 18 1.83 -6.44 -7.16
C LEU A 18 2.20 -5.81 -5.83
N LEU A 19 2.16 -6.56 -4.74
CA LEU A 19 2.59 -6.10 -3.43
C LEU A 19 4.09 -5.77 -3.41
N ILE A 20 4.93 -6.61 -4.01
CA ILE A 20 6.36 -6.35 -4.14
C ILE A 20 6.61 -5.08 -4.98
N ILE A 21 5.93 -4.94 -6.11
CA ILE A 21 6.06 -3.75 -6.98
C ILE A 21 5.60 -2.49 -6.23
N ASP A 22 4.46 -2.54 -5.55
CA ASP A 22 3.94 -1.43 -4.74
C ASP A 22 4.95 -0.97 -3.69
N GLN A 23 5.50 -1.90 -2.92
CA GLN A 23 6.48 -1.59 -1.89
C GLN A 23 7.81 -1.09 -2.48
N ALA A 24 8.26 -1.65 -3.60
CA ALA A 24 9.47 -1.19 -4.28
C ALA A 24 9.32 0.26 -4.76
N ILE A 25 8.19 0.62 -5.36
CA ILE A 25 7.91 1.98 -5.82
C ILE A 25 7.83 2.95 -4.62
N LYS A 26 7.11 2.59 -3.58
CA LYS A 26 6.96 3.40 -2.37
C LYS A 26 8.31 3.65 -1.67
N LEU A 27 9.13 2.62 -1.55
CA LEU A 27 10.48 2.77 -1.00
C LEU A 27 11.37 3.65 -1.87
N ALA A 28 11.32 3.46 -3.19
CA ALA A 28 12.08 4.30 -4.12
C ALA A 28 11.69 5.78 -4.01
N VAL A 29 10.40 6.07 -3.93
CA VAL A 29 9.89 7.45 -3.72
C VAL A 29 10.34 7.99 -2.37
N LYS A 30 10.13 7.24 -1.30
CA LYS A 30 10.48 7.67 0.07
C LYS A 30 11.96 7.99 0.25
N LEU A 31 12.83 7.19 -0.36
CA LEU A 31 14.29 7.32 -0.24
C LEU A 31 14.91 8.34 -1.20
N ASN A 32 14.19 8.80 -2.21
CA ASN A 32 14.75 9.65 -3.26
C ASN A 32 14.01 10.99 -3.44
N MET A 33 12.84 11.17 -2.83
CA MET A 33 12.02 12.36 -3.00
C MET A 33 11.64 12.97 -1.65
N THR A 34 11.49 14.31 -1.64
CA THR A 34 10.91 15.03 -0.52
C THR A 34 9.40 15.11 -0.65
N LEU A 35 8.69 15.30 0.47
CA LEU A 35 7.23 15.33 0.49
C LEU A 35 6.69 16.48 -0.38
N GLY A 36 5.79 16.14 -1.30
CA GLY A 36 5.20 17.07 -2.26
C GLY A 36 6.03 17.31 -3.53
N GLU A 37 7.23 16.74 -3.61
CA GLU A 37 8.05 16.80 -4.81
C GLU A 37 7.41 16.01 -5.94
N SER A 38 7.53 16.50 -7.18
CA SER A 38 7.01 15.80 -8.35
C SER A 38 8.07 15.70 -9.44
N ILE A 39 8.09 14.56 -10.12
CA ILE A 39 8.96 14.29 -11.27
C ILE A 39 8.06 14.14 -12.50
N HIS A 40 8.20 15.05 -13.46
CA HIS A 40 7.49 14.98 -14.73
C HIS A 40 8.18 13.98 -15.66
N ILE A 41 7.40 12.98 -16.13
CA ILE A 41 7.88 12.00 -17.10
C ILE A 41 7.30 12.33 -18.47
N PHE A 42 6.00 12.60 -18.55
CA PHE A 42 5.29 13.07 -19.76
C PHE A 42 4.32 14.18 -19.38
N ASP A 43 3.81 14.94 -20.33
CA ASP A 43 2.84 16.02 -20.07
C ASP A 43 1.57 15.53 -19.36
N TRP A 44 1.21 14.27 -19.53
CA TRP A 44 0.04 13.63 -18.91
C TRP A 44 0.40 12.70 -17.76
N PHE A 45 1.69 12.52 -17.41
CA PHE A 45 2.13 11.57 -16.40
C PHE A 45 3.29 12.14 -15.57
N GLN A 46 3.09 12.20 -14.27
CA GLN A 46 4.10 12.59 -13.30
C GLN A 46 4.10 11.66 -12.11
N ILE A 47 5.23 11.54 -11.44
CA ILE A 47 5.37 10.87 -10.15
C ILE A 47 5.42 11.96 -9.09
N GLU A 48 4.52 11.90 -8.14
CA GLU A 48 4.43 12.85 -7.03
C GLU A 48 4.50 12.10 -5.70
N PHE A 49 5.31 12.61 -4.76
CA PHE A 49 5.37 12.06 -3.43
C PHE A 49 4.28 12.67 -2.55
N VAL A 50 3.25 11.89 -2.29
CA VAL A 50 2.12 12.27 -1.44
C VAL A 50 2.01 11.27 -0.29
N GLU A 51 1.85 11.78 0.93
CA GLU A 51 1.52 10.94 2.08
C GLU A 51 0.03 11.05 2.40
N ASN A 52 -0.62 9.90 2.54
CA ASN A 52 -2.01 9.82 2.98
C ASN A 52 -2.05 9.57 4.49
N ASN A 53 -2.46 10.57 5.24
CA ASN A 53 -2.58 10.51 6.71
C ASN A 53 -3.80 9.70 7.19
N GLY A 54 -4.34 8.81 6.35
CA GLY A 54 -5.46 7.95 6.72
C GLY A 54 -6.82 8.57 6.51
N MET A 55 -6.90 9.67 5.78
CA MET A 55 -8.15 10.37 5.52
C MET A 55 -8.63 10.13 4.10
N ALA A 56 -9.88 9.68 3.96
CA ALA A 56 -10.60 9.80 2.70
C ALA A 56 -11.37 11.13 2.73
N TRP A 57 -11.21 11.96 1.70
CA TRP A 57 -11.97 13.21 1.54
C TRP A 57 -11.80 14.24 2.67
N GLY A 58 -10.66 14.25 3.36
CA GLY A 58 -10.40 15.19 4.46
C GLY A 58 -11.17 14.91 5.76
N MET A 59 -11.83 13.77 5.87
CA MET A 59 -12.52 13.37 7.10
C MET A 59 -11.59 12.55 8.01
N GLU A 60 -11.41 13.01 9.24
CA GLU A 60 -10.77 12.23 10.29
C GLU A 60 -11.75 11.13 10.77
N LEU A 61 -11.57 9.92 10.26
CA LEU A 61 -12.28 8.75 10.72
C LEU A 61 -11.54 8.07 11.88
N GLY A 62 -11.64 8.66 13.06
CA GLY A 62 -11.04 8.09 14.26
C GLY A 62 -9.51 8.06 14.24
N SER A 63 -8.91 7.18 15.03
CA SER A 63 -7.45 7.02 15.07
C SER A 63 -6.94 6.24 13.86
N LYS A 64 -5.69 6.47 13.45
CA LYS A 64 -4.99 5.66 12.44
C LYS A 64 -5.00 4.16 12.78
N LEU A 65 -4.99 3.83 14.07
CA LEU A 65 -5.09 2.45 14.55
C LEU A 65 -6.41 1.80 14.14
N PHE A 66 -7.53 2.50 14.32
CA PHE A 66 -8.85 2.02 13.88
C PHE A 66 -8.89 1.78 12.38
N LEU A 67 -8.36 2.71 11.59
CA LEU A 67 -8.27 2.57 10.13
C LEU A 67 -7.42 1.36 9.72
N SER A 68 -6.30 1.13 10.40
CA SER A 68 -5.43 -0.02 10.15
C SER A 68 -6.15 -1.34 10.45
N PHE A 69 -6.86 -1.44 11.56
CA PHE A 69 -7.70 -2.61 11.86
C PHE A 69 -8.80 -2.82 10.84
N PHE A 70 -9.50 -1.75 10.43
CA PHE A 70 -10.51 -1.83 9.39
C PHE A 70 -9.94 -2.37 8.07
N ARG A 71 -8.76 -1.91 7.66
CA ARG A 71 -8.06 -2.39 6.47
C ARG A 71 -7.71 -3.88 6.57
N ILE A 72 -7.24 -4.34 7.73
CA ILE A 72 -6.93 -5.76 7.97
C ILE A 72 -8.19 -6.61 7.81
N PHE A 73 -9.29 -6.23 8.44
CA PHE A 73 -10.57 -6.93 8.30
C PHE A 73 -11.07 -6.92 6.85
N ALA A 74 -10.93 -5.80 6.14
CA ALA A 74 -11.32 -5.69 4.74
C ALA A 74 -10.52 -6.63 3.84
N VAL A 75 -9.21 -6.74 4.02
CA VAL A 75 -8.34 -7.65 3.25
C VAL A 75 -8.67 -9.11 3.56
N VAL A 76 -8.84 -9.48 4.83
CA VAL A 76 -9.25 -10.84 5.22
C VAL A 76 -10.59 -11.20 4.60
N GLY A 77 -11.58 -10.32 4.67
CA GLY A 77 -12.89 -10.50 4.05
C GLY A 77 -12.81 -10.63 2.53
N LEU A 78 -11.96 -9.83 1.90
CA LEU A 78 -11.76 -9.87 0.45
C LEU A 78 -11.10 -11.19 0.00
N ILE A 79 -10.10 -11.67 0.72
CA ILE A 79 -9.48 -12.98 0.44
C ILE A 79 -10.51 -14.11 0.57
N TRP A 80 -11.31 -14.08 1.62
CA TRP A 80 -12.41 -15.04 1.81
C TRP A 80 -13.41 -14.98 0.65
N TYR A 81 -13.80 -13.79 0.23
CA TYR A 81 -14.69 -13.56 -0.91
C TYR A 81 -14.12 -14.11 -2.22
N VAL A 82 -12.85 -13.82 -2.51
CA VAL A 82 -12.14 -14.33 -3.70
C VAL A 82 -12.14 -15.86 -3.72
N ARG A 83 -11.84 -16.50 -2.59
CA ARG A 83 -11.89 -17.97 -2.48
C ARG A 83 -13.29 -18.51 -2.80
N GLY A 84 -14.32 -17.87 -2.26
CA GLY A 84 -15.71 -18.23 -2.54
C GLY A 84 -16.07 -18.09 -4.01
N ARG A 85 -15.63 -17.02 -4.66
CA ARG A 85 -15.88 -16.78 -6.09
C ARG A 85 -15.15 -17.80 -6.97
N ILE A 86 -13.93 -18.18 -6.63
CA ILE A 86 -13.19 -19.24 -7.33
C ILE A 86 -13.96 -20.56 -7.25
N LYS A 87 -14.43 -20.95 -6.06
CA LYS A 87 -15.22 -22.19 -5.85
C LYS A 87 -16.52 -22.18 -6.66
N LYS A 88 -17.13 -21.02 -6.87
CA LYS A 88 -18.36 -20.84 -7.64
C LYS A 88 -18.12 -20.68 -9.15
N GLY A 89 -16.90 -20.88 -9.62
CA GLY A 89 -16.56 -20.84 -11.04
C GLY A 89 -16.47 -19.44 -11.67
N ALA A 90 -16.19 -18.40 -10.89
CA ALA A 90 -16.02 -17.05 -11.41
C ALA A 90 -14.99 -16.99 -12.54
N ARG A 91 -15.17 -16.06 -13.47
CA ARG A 91 -14.26 -15.83 -14.60
C ARG A 91 -12.88 -15.40 -14.11
N MET A 92 -11.84 -15.82 -14.81
CA MET A 92 -10.46 -15.44 -14.50
C MET A 92 -10.29 -13.91 -14.44
N ALA A 93 -10.88 -13.16 -15.37
CA ALA A 93 -10.81 -11.70 -15.38
C ALA A 93 -11.35 -11.08 -14.09
N TYR A 94 -12.44 -11.61 -13.56
CA TYR A 94 -13.00 -11.16 -12.28
C TYR A 94 -12.06 -11.45 -11.11
N ILE A 95 -11.46 -12.64 -11.07
CA ILE A 95 -10.48 -13.02 -10.05
C ILE A 95 -9.24 -12.11 -10.12
N VAL A 96 -8.75 -11.79 -11.32
CA VAL A 96 -7.63 -10.86 -11.51
C VAL A 96 -7.94 -9.48 -10.95
N VAL A 97 -9.10 -8.90 -11.26
CA VAL A 97 -9.51 -7.58 -10.75
C VAL A 97 -9.59 -7.57 -9.23
N LEU A 98 -10.23 -8.59 -8.63
CA LEU A 98 -10.31 -8.72 -7.17
C LEU A 98 -8.93 -8.87 -6.52
N SER A 99 -8.02 -9.59 -7.18
CA SER A 99 -6.64 -9.76 -6.71
C SER A 99 -5.87 -8.43 -6.72
N MET A 100 -6.07 -7.61 -7.74
CA MET A 100 -5.48 -6.27 -7.82
C MET A 100 -5.97 -5.36 -6.69
N ILE A 101 -7.26 -5.37 -6.41
CA ILE A 101 -7.85 -4.62 -5.28
C ILE A 101 -7.27 -5.10 -3.95
N CYS A 102 -7.16 -6.42 -3.78
CA CYS A 102 -6.58 -7.02 -2.59
C CYS A 102 -5.12 -6.62 -2.39
N ALA A 103 -4.32 -6.62 -3.45
CA ALA A 103 -2.91 -6.20 -3.40
C ALA A 103 -2.77 -4.74 -2.98
N GLY A 104 -3.59 -3.84 -3.54
CA GLY A 104 -3.57 -2.42 -3.16
C GLY A 104 -3.94 -2.19 -1.70
N ALA A 105 -4.96 -2.86 -1.21
CA ALA A 105 -5.36 -2.78 0.20
C ALA A 105 -4.29 -3.36 1.13
N ALA A 106 -3.68 -4.49 0.77
CA ALA A 106 -2.59 -5.11 1.53
C ALA A 106 -1.34 -4.22 1.58
N GLY A 107 -1.01 -3.52 0.47
CA GLY A 107 0.09 -2.56 0.43
C GLY A 107 -0.06 -1.46 1.46
N ASN A 108 -1.25 -0.91 1.62
CA ASN A 108 -1.54 0.10 2.63
C ASN A 108 -1.42 -0.43 4.07
N ILE A 109 -1.72 -1.71 4.29
CA ILE A 109 -1.49 -2.35 5.60
C ILE A 109 0.00 -2.44 5.89
N PHE A 110 0.81 -2.84 4.91
CA PHE A 110 2.27 -2.89 5.05
C PHE A 110 2.85 -1.52 5.40
N ASP A 111 2.38 -0.46 4.75
CA ASP A 111 2.81 0.90 5.05
C ASP A 111 2.54 1.24 6.53
N SER A 112 1.34 0.98 7.01
CA SER A 112 0.95 1.23 8.39
C SER A 112 1.70 0.38 9.42
N LEU A 113 2.09 -0.85 9.05
CA LEU A 113 2.85 -1.75 9.91
C LEU A 113 4.31 -1.34 10.08
N ILE A 114 4.95 -0.88 9.00
CA ILE A 114 6.41 -0.85 8.90
C ILE A 114 6.94 0.58 8.81
N TYR A 115 6.36 1.44 8.00
CA TYR A 115 6.98 2.72 7.65
C TYR A 115 7.14 3.68 8.82
N GLY A 116 6.16 3.72 9.73
CA GLY A 116 6.28 4.50 10.96
C GLY A 116 7.42 4.04 11.87
N GLN A 117 7.79 2.76 11.79
CA GLN A 117 8.84 2.17 12.61
C GLN A 117 10.25 2.42 12.08
N ILE A 118 10.42 2.59 10.77
CA ILE A 118 11.73 2.60 10.11
C ILE A 118 12.07 3.91 9.41
N PHE A 119 11.13 4.87 9.32
CA PHE A 119 11.37 6.16 8.71
C PHE A 119 11.11 7.31 9.68
N PRO A 120 11.91 8.41 9.61
CA PRO A 120 11.56 9.66 10.25
C PRO A 120 10.40 10.32 9.51
N ALA A 121 9.80 11.36 10.11
CA ALA A 121 8.80 12.17 9.42
C ALA A 121 9.37 12.77 8.13
N SER A 122 8.58 12.72 7.04
CA SER A 122 9.02 13.25 5.75
C SER A 122 9.11 14.78 5.78
N THR A 123 10.13 15.31 5.11
CA THR A 123 10.35 16.75 5.01
C THR A 123 9.69 17.29 3.75
N PRO A 124 8.79 18.31 3.86
CA PRO A 124 8.21 18.95 2.70
C PRO A 124 9.24 19.62 1.81
N TYR A 125 9.05 19.55 0.50
CA TYR A 125 10.00 20.04 -0.52
C TYR A 125 10.30 21.55 -0.43
N TYR A 126 9.36 22.33 0.08
CA TYR A 126 9.48 23.78 0.19
C TYR A 126 10.24 24.26 1.44
N ILE A 127 10.63 23.35 2.32
CA ILE A 127 11.44 23.71 3.50
C ILE A 127 12.91 23.75 3.09
N GLU A 128 13.60 24.82 3.49
CA GLU A 128 15.04 24.96 3.25
C GLU A 128 15.81 23.79 3.89
N GLY A 129 16.70 23.17 3.11
CA GLY A 129 17.46 22.00 3.57
C GLY A 129 16.69 20.69 3.57
N ALA A 130 15.49 20.64 2.95
CA ALA A 130 14.73 19.42 2.81
C ALA A 130 15.52 18.33 2.08
N VAL A 131 15.55 17.14 2.66
CA VAL A 131 16.21 15.96 2.09
C VAL A 131 15.27 14.75 2.12
N PRO A 132 15.43 13.80 1.20
CA PRO A 132 14.69 12.53 1.26
C PRO A 132 14.93 11.80 2.58
N SER A 133 13.96 10.99 2.99
CA SER A 133 14.06 10.20 4.21
C SER A 133 15.12 9.10 4.08
N THR A 134 15.75 8.77 5.19
CA THR A 134 16.67 7.63 5.32
C THR A 134 16.11 6.62 6.29
N LEU A 135 16.51 5.36 6.16
CA LEU A 135 16.10 4.31 7.08
C LEU A 135 16.65 4.57 8.48
N THR A 136 15.78 4.42 9.48
CA THR A 136 16.17 4.43 10.89
C THR A 136 16.25 3.01 11.45
N THR A 137 16.69 2.86 12.69
CA THR A 137 16.59 1.59 13.42
C THR A 137 15.10 1.29 13.72
N TRP A 138 14.74 0.02 13.76
CA TRP A 138 13.39 -0.39 14.12
C TRP A 138 12.93 0.22 15.44
N GLY A 139 11.78 0.86 15.44
CA GLY A 139 11.22 1.54 16.60
C GLY A 139 11.62 3.00 16.78
N GLU A 140 12.57 3.49 15.98
CA GLU A 140 13.02 4.89 16.00
C GLU A 140 12.34 5.78 14.94
N GLY A 141 11.34 5.23 14.25
CA GLY A 141 10.58 5.96 13.24
C GLY A 141 9.57 6.96 13.83
N TYR A 142 8.80 7.59 12.95
CA TYR A 142 7.88 8.68 13.31
C TYR A 142 6.58 8.20 13.98
N ALA A 143 6.25 6.93 13.90
CA ALA A 143 4.99 6.41 14.45
C ALA A 143 5.12 4.96 14.93
N PRO A 144 4.32 4.55 15.93
CA PRO A 144 4.21 3.16 16.33
C PRO A 144 3.64 2.27 15.24
N MET A 145 3.79 0.95 15.39
CA MET A 145 3.21 -0.04 14.52
C MET A 145 1.69 0.19 14.33
N LEU A 146 1.20 0.04 13.11
CA LEU A 146 -0.18 0.30 12.69
C LEU A 146 -0.64 1.76 12.72
N MET A 147 0.23 2.70 13.09
CA MET A 147 -0.08 4.12 13.15
C MET A 147 0.75 4.96 12.15
N GLY A 148 1.57 4.29 11.37
CA GLY A 148 2.40 4.91 10.32
C GLY A 148 1.67 5.22 9.03
#